data_98bf08aaef0ce4bdc01be75d10cf7508
#
_entry.id   98bf08aaef0ce4bdc01be75d10cf7508
#
_cell.length_a   1.000
_cell.length_b   1.000
_cell.length_c   1.000
_cell.angle_alpha   90.00
_cell.angle_beta   90.00
_cell.angle_gamma   90.00
#
_symmetry.space_group_name_H-M   'P 1'
#
loop_
_entity.id
_entity.type
_entity.pdbx_description
1 polymer ?
#
loop_
_entity_poly.entity_id
_entity_poly.type
_entity_poly.pdbx_seq_one_letter_code
_entity_poly.pdbx_strand_id
1 'polypeptide(L)'
;MLDLFRPLASRDHPLRQAKRTLDQIKGAGVLPVIEQLSAALQDGVAKLDSVAEQARLLAVLDPAAQDVVQQLKQALAETEPGAARIGLLLRQGQQFINAFYYQLSEVVRKGGADREQMALFLRWAGHACFFQRLCSGTADVLNWRQIIGPFCRKNESGSDFRIDLSLLDAEIGLQLGRLALLSMVLPLPLDLRQALLVEQLLGLLAGKVMLSPVFLPEAPFVVSLLSQGRPDRLEGWERADDDMRALFLGFDELDALTGHWRNQLGTAVPLENLLKPLPGQTAVETLALIDAIRPCWLGRTRSRSEPREAMQASLWVCCDTLRIRGLLAQPVKKKPVADGLVCEAALFNISSRGVGLLFQADYQHTRVGGLIALYQERRDGWALGIIRRTSAELEGRRFVGVELLTDSAHAASIVDDSQQRQPALLLPVCGEQKQPALLLSGPTLTAGKQYVLVSDKQEKTLRVAEFWLAGNDFALYRYEEIAAPA
;
A
#
# COMPACT_ATOMS: atom_id res chain seq x y z
N MET A 1 -34.56 -19.85 27.28
CA MET A 1 -34.68 -18.45 27.75
C MET A 1 -34.15 -18.21 29.17
N LEU A 2 -33.74 -19.22 29.93
CA LEU A 2 -33.23 -19.10 31.33
C LEU A 2 -31.73 -19.04 31.49
N ASP A 3 -30.93 -19.32 30.42
CA ASP A 3 -29.47 -19.23 30.48
C ASP A 3 -28.90 -17.84 30.21
N LEU A 4 -29.73 -16.84 29.87
CA LEU A 4 -29.34 -15.46 29.67
C LEU A 4 -29.00 -14.70 30.97
N PHE A 5 -29.31 -15.28 32.15
CA PHE A 5 -29.11 -14.66 33.46
C PHE A 5 -28.15 -15.45 34.38
N ARG A 6 -27.26 -16.27 33.87
CA ARG A 6 -26.13 -16.67 34.70
C ARG A 6 -25.41 -15.41 35.18
N PRO A 7 -25.43 -15.10 36.47
CA PRO A 7 -24.83 -13.85 36.94
C PRO A 7 -23.38 -13.85 36.59
N LEU A 8 -22.94 -12.75 36.01
CA LEU A 8 -21.51 -12.36 35.90
C LEU A 8 -20.96 -12.20 37.35
N ALA A 9 -21.06 -13.25 38.16
CA ALA A 9 -20.86 -13.18 39.61
C ALA A 9 -19.43 -13.02 40.03
N SER A 10 -18.46 -13.43 39.18
CA SER A 10 -17.03 -13.28 39.46
C SER A 10 -16.54 -11.88 39.14
N ARG A 11 -15.80 -11.25 40.09
CA ARG A 11 -15.10 -9.98 39.86
C ARG A 11 -14.06 -10.06 38.70
N ASP A 12 -13.64 -11.29 38.37
CA ASP A 12 -12.59 -11.58 37.40
C ASP A 12 -13.11 -12.01 36.02
N HIS A 13 -14.44 -11.87 35.79
CA HIS A 13 -15.00 -12.22 34.46
C HIS A 13 -14.40 -11.34 33.35
N PRO A 14 -13.86 -11.91 32.23
CA PRO A 14 -13.15 -11.19 31.18
C PRO A 14 -13.90 -10.00 30.61
N LEU A 15 -15.22 -10.07 30.41
CA LEU A 15 -16.03 -8.96 29.94
C LEU A 15 -16.08 -7.77 30.91
N ARG A 16 -16.05 -8.00 32.22
CA ARG A 16 -15.98 -6.92 33.20
C ARG A 16 -14.58 -6.32 33.26
N GLN A 17 -13.56 -7.15 33.15
CA GLN A 17 -12.19 -6.69 33.09
C GLN A 17 -11.97 -5.84 31.84
N ALA A 18 -12.45 -6.26 30.65
CA ALA A 18 -12.41 -5.48 29.44
C ALA A 18 -13.07 -4.08 29.61
N LYS A 19 -14.28 -4.02 30.18
CA LYS A 19 -14.95 -2.75 30.46
C LYS A 19 -14.14 -1.84 31.38
N ARG A 20 -13.51 -2.36 32.43
CA ARG A 20 -12.63 -1.59 33.32
C ARG A 20 -11.41 -1.07 32.59
N THR A 21 -10.78 -1.89 31.74
CA THR A 21 -9.66 -1.47 30.89
C THR A 21 -10.09 -0.33 29.98
N LEU A 22 -11.27 -0.41 29.36
CA LEU A 22 -11.82 0.66 28.50
C LEU A 22 -12.01 1.98 29.26
N ASP A 23 -12.38 1.94 30.55
CA ASP A 23 -12.50 3.15 31.37
C ASP A 23 -11.12 3.73 31.75
N GLN A 24 -10.10 2.89 31.91
CA GLN A 24 -8.75 3.31 32.30
C GLN A 24 -7.96 3.93 31.14
N ILE A 25 -8.22 3.51 29.91
CA ILE A 25 -7.46 4.00 28.73
C ILE A 25 -7.92 5.37 28.22
N LYS A 26 -9.00 5.93 28.75
CA LYS A 26 -9.53 7.23 28.34
C LYS A 26 -8.48 8.33 28.52
N GLY A 27 -8.09 8.98 27.44
CA GLY A 27 -7.09 10.06 27.44
C GLY A 27 -5.62 9.63 27.47
N ALA A 28 -5.32 8.33 27.45
CA ALA A 28 -3.96 7.85 27.32
C ALA A 28 -3.46 7.97 25.87
N GLY A 29 -2.14 8.05 25.69
CA GLY A 29 -1.52 8.05 24.35
C GLY A 29 -1.67 6.71 23.62
N VAL A 30 -1.54 6.72 22.30
CA VAL A 30 -1.81 5.55 21.43
C VAL A 30 -1.05 4.28 21.82
N LEU A 31 0.24 4.36 22.17
CA LEU A 31 1.06 3.19 22.48
C LEU A 31 0.65 2.51 23.80
N PRO A 32 0.47 3.22 24.93
CA PRO A 32 -0.07 2.65 26.16
C PRO A 32 -1.45 2.01 25.97
N VAL A 33 -2.31 2.60 25.14
CA VAL A 33 -3.62 2.02 24.84
C VAL A 33 -3.50 0.72 24.07
N ILE A 34 -2.61 0.64 23.08
CA ILE A 34 -2.30 -0.60 22.36
C ILE A 34 -1.87 -1.72 23.32
N GLU A 35 -0.97 -1.42 24.25
CA GLU A 35 -0.48 -2.42 25.23
C GLU A 35 -1.63 -2.95 26.11
N GLN A 36 -2.46 -2.04 26.65
CA GLN A 36 -3.56 -2.42 27.53
C GLN A 36 -4.66 -3.19 26.80
N LEU A 37 -5.01 -2.79 25.57
CA LEU A 37 -5.98 -3.52 24.75
C LEU A 37 -5.43 -4.88 24.30
N SER A 38 -4.15 -4.97 23.97
CA SER A 38 -3.50 -6.25 23.61
C SER A 38 -3.53 -7.22 24.78
N ALA A 39 -3.23 -6.76 26.00
CA ALA A 39 -3.31 -7.58 27.21
C ALA A 39 -4.78 -8.01 27.49
N ALA A 40 -5.74 -7.09 27.42
CA ALA A 40 -7.15 -7.40 27.60
C ALA A 40 -7.69 -8.41 26.56
N LEU A 41 -7.23 -8.31 25.32
CA LEU A 41 -7.56 -9.24 24.25
C LEU A 41 -7.00 -10.65 24.52
N GLN A 42 -5.69 -10.76 24.79
CA GLN A 42 -5.02 -12.04 25.00
C GLN A 42 -5.52 -12.74 26.25
N ASP A 43 -5.50 -12.05 27.39
CA ASP A 43 -5.93 -12.60 28.68
C ASP A 43 -7.43 -12.89 28.72
N GLY A 44 -8.23 -12.04 28.07
CA GLY A 44 -9.67 -12.19 28.01
C GLY A 44 -10.09 -13.39 27.18
N VAL A 45 -9.55 -13.54 25.97
CA VAL A 45 -9.88 -14.67 25.08
C VAL A 45 -9.40 -16.00 25.66
N ALA A 46 -8.20 -16.05 26.26
CA ALA A 46 -7.64 -17.26 26.85
C ALA A 46 -8.46 -17.83 28.02
N LYS A 47 -9.27 -16.98 28.68
CA LYS A 47 -10.12 -17.36 29.83
C LYS A 47 -11.56 -17.72 29.45
N LEU A 48 -11.90 -17.66 28.16
CA LEU A 48 -13.25 -17.91 27.66
C LEU A 48 -13.28 -19.21 26.86
N ASP A 49 -14.07 -20.17 27.33
CA ASP A 49 -14.21 -21.47 26.68
C ASP A 49 -15.26 -21.44 25.53
N SER A 50 -16.19 -20.51 25.59
CA SER A 50 -17.26 -20.40 24.61
C SER A 50 -16.92 -19.43 23.48
N VAL A 51 -17.08 -19.88 22.24
CA VAL A 51 -16.92 -19.03 21.03
C VAL A 51 -17.85 -17.81 21.08
N ALA A 52 -19.07 -17.98 21.58
CA ALA A 52 -20.03 -16.88 21.74
C ALA A 52 -19.58 -15.82 22.74
N GLU A 53 -18.89 -16.23 23.82
CA GLU A 53 -18.34 -15.28 24.81
C GLU A 53 -17.09 -14.59 24.24
N GLN A 54 -16.25 -15.31 23.49
CA GLN A 54 -15.12 -14.73 22.75
C GLN A 54 -15.61 -13.67 21.76
N ALA A 55 -16.64 -13.96 21.00
CA ALA A 55 -17.27 -13.02 20.06
C ALA A 55 -17.79 -11.76 20.77
N ARG A 56 -18.47 -11.93 21.92
CA ARG A 56 -18.95 -10.79 22.72
C ARG A 56 -17.81 -9.94 23.30
N LEU A 57 -16.71 -10.57 23.72
CA LEU A 57 -15.55 -9.84 24.20
C LEU A 57 -14.96 -8.97 23.07
N LEU A 58 -14.80 -9.54 21.89
CA LEU A 58 -14.29 -8.83 20.72
C LEU A 58 -15.21 -7.64 20.32
N ALA A 59 -16.53 -7.84 20.33
CA ALA A 59 -17.48 -6.78 20.08
C ALA A 59 -17.43 -5.65 21.13
N VAL A 60 -17.17 -5.98 22.40
CA VAL A 60 -17.01 -4.98 23.47
C VAL A 60 -15.70 -4.18 23.31
N LEU A 61 -14.63 -4.81 22.85
CA LEU A 61 -13.32 -4.15 22.65
C LEU A 61 -13.25 -3.36 21.33
N ASP A 62 -14.04 -3.73 20.31
CA ASP A 62 -13.94 -3.18 18.97
C ASP A 62 -14.00 -1.65 18.89
N PRO A 63 -14.95 -0.94 19.53
CA PRO A 63 -15.02 0.52 19.42
C PRO A 63 -13.72 1.21 19.84
N ALA A 64 -13.15 0.81 20.98
CA ALA A 64 -11.90 1.37 21.46
C ALA A 64 -10.70 0.96 20.58
N ALA A 65 -10.72 -0.25 20.05
CA ALA A 65 -9.70 -0.74 19.13
C ALA A 65 -9.75 0.03 17.79
N GLN A 66 -10.94 0.39 17.28
CA GLN A 66 -11.12 1.27 16.12
C GLN A 66 -10.58 2.68 16.39
N ASP A 67 -10.87 3.24 17.57
CA ASP A 67 -10.33 4.54 17.97
C ASP A 67 -8.80 4.53 17.98
N VAL A 68 -8.19 3.46 18.47
CA VAL A 68 -6.72 3.27 18.44
C VAL A 68 -6.19 3.22 17.02
N VAL A 69 -6.86 2.50 16.12
CA VAL A 69 -6.45 2.45 14.71
C VAL A 69 -6.50 3.85 14.07
N GLN A 70 -7.52 4.66 14.38
CA GLN A 70 -7.60 6.04 13.89
C GLN A 70 -6.51 6.93 14.48
N GLN A 71 -6.28 6.86 15.80
CA GLN A 71 -5.19 7.59 16.45
C GLN A 71 -3.82 7.18 15.91
N LEU A 72 -3.62 5.90 15.62
CA LEU A 72 -2.39 5.40 15.01
C LEU A 72 -2.16 5.97 13.61
N LYS A 73 -3.20 6.00 12.76
CA LYS A 73 -3.15 6.62 11.43
C LYS A 73 -2.85 8.12 11.52
N GLN A 74 -3.49 8.80 12.46
CA GLN A 74 -3.24 10.23 12.70
C GLN A 74 -1.80 10.46 13.16
N ALA A 75 -1.31 9.70 14.14
CA ALA A 75 0.07 9.82 14.63
C ALA A 75 1.10 9.53 13.52
N LEU A 76 0.81 8.58 12.61
CA LEU A 76 1.65 8.32 11.45
C LEU A 76 1.63 9.48 10.44
N ALA A 77 0.48 10.11 10.22
CA ALA A 77 0.34 11.25 9.32
C ALA A 77 1.04 12.52 9.84
N GLU A 78 1.10 12.70 11.17
CA GLU A 78 1.71 13.86 11.85
C GLU A 78 3.20 13.68 12.10
N THR A 79 3.74 12.45 11.97
CA THR A 79 5.15 12.18 12.25
C THR A 79 6.00 12.47 11.01
N GLU A 80 7.11 13.19 11.19
CA GLU A 80 8.03 13.48 10.10
C GLU A 80 8.58 12.21 9.45
N PRO A 81 8.66 12.17 8.11
CA PRO A 81 9.22 11.02 7.37
C PRO A 81 10.63 10.67 7.86
N GLY A 82 10.89 9.38 8.07
CA GLY A 82 12.20 8.89 8.53
C GLY A 82 12.41 8.90 10.05
N ALA A 83 11.50 9.42 10.84
CA ALA A 83 11.60 9.36 12.30
C ALA A 83 11.53 7.93 12.82
N ALA A 84 12.40 7.56 13.76
CA ALA A 84 12.41 6.22 14.40
C ALA A 84 11.04 5.84 15.04
N ARG A 85 10.27 6.86 15.44
CA ARG A 85 8.91 6.73 15.97
C ARG A 85 7.95 6.06 14.98
N ILE A 86 8.07 6.32 13.67
CA ILE A 86 7.24 5.67 12.64
C ILE A 86 7.40 4.15 12.69
N GLY A 87 8.64 3.67 12.73
CA GLY A 87 8.91 2.23 12.79
C GLY A 87 8.35 1.56 14.04
N LEU A 88 8.33 2.27 15.18
CA LEU A 88 7.72 1.77 16.41
C LEU A 88 6.19 1.72 16.29
N LEU A 89 5.55 2.79 15.85
CA LEU A 89 4.10 2.88 15.64
C LEU A 89 3.61 1.80 14.67
N LEU A 90 4.30 1.62 13.55
CA LEU A 90 3.96 0.61 12.57
C LEU A 90 4.05 -0.81 13.15
N ARG A 91 5.15 -1.16 13.83
CA ARG A 91 5.33 -2.52 14.40
C ARG A 91 4.28 -2.83 15.46
N GLN A 92 4.11 -1.94 16.44
CA GLN A 92 3.14 -2.18 17.52
C GLN A 92 1.71 -2.17 17.01
N GLY A 93 1.39 -1.24 16.10
CA GLY A 93 0.08 -1.20 15.44
C GLY A 93 -0.20 -2.49 14.65
N GLN A 94 0.75 -2.97 13.87
CA GLN A 94 0.60 -4.21 13.10
C GLN A 94 0.41 -5.41 14.02
N GLN A 95 1.19 -5.53 15.10
CA GLN A 95 1.06 -6.64 16.06
C GLN A 95 -0.34 -6.66 16.71
N PHE A 96 -0.81 -5.51 17.17
CA PHE A 96 -2.14 -5.37 17.75
C PHE A 96 -3.25 -5.72 16.76
N ILE A 97 -3.20 -5.13 15.55
CA ILE A 97 -4.21 -5.35 14.51
C ILE A 97 -4.24 -6.82 14.08
N ASN A 98 -3.08 -7.45 13.90
CA ASN A 98 -3.00 -8.86 13.55
C ASN A 98 -3.55 -9.76 14.66
N ALA A 99 -3.27 -9.45 15.93
CA ALA A 99 -3.83 -10.19 17.05
C ALA A 99 -5.36 -10.12 17.09
N PHE A 100 -5.93 -8.92 16.88
CA PHE A 100 -7.38 -8.74 16.86
C PHE A 100 -8.02 -9.46 15.67
N TYR A 101 -7.46 -9.31 14.46
CA TYR A 101 -7.90 -10.02 13.26
C TYR A 101 -7.84 -11.54 13.43
N TYR A 102 -6.76 -12.05 14.02
CA TYR A 102 -6.60 -13.49 14.27
C TYR A 102 -7.71 -14.03 15.17
N GLN A 103 -8.04 -13.34 16.27
CA GLN A 103 -9.10 -13.78 17.18
C GLN A 103 -10.48 -13.76 16.49
N LEU A 104 -10.78 -12.74 15.70
CA LEU A 104 -12.02 -12.71 14.90
C LEU A 104 -12.06 -13.85 13.88
N SER A 105 -10.96 -14.13 13.19
CA SER A 105 -10.88 -15.21 12.22
C SER A 105 -11.13 -16.57 12.85
N GLU A 106 -10.66 -16.80 14.09
CA GLU A 106 -10.94 -18.02 14.84
C GLU A 106 -12.43 -18.16 15.24
N VAL A 107 -13.07 -17.06 15.66
CA VAL A 107 -14.51 -17.04 15.96
C VAL A 107 -15.32 -17.38 14.70
N VAL A 108 -15.00 -16.74 13.58
CA VAL A 108 -15.65 -16.98 12.28
C VAL A 108 -15.44 -18.42 11.81
N ARG A 109 -14.23 -18.94 11.89
CA ARG A 109 -13.87 -20.31 11.48
C ARG A 109 -14.61 -21.38 12.30
N LYS A 110 -14.84 -21.13 13.58
CA LYS A 110 -15.59 -22.04 14.47
C LYS A 110 -17.12 -21.99 14.27
N GLY A 111 -17.60 -21.20 13.31
CA GLY A 111 -19.02 -21.10 12.96
C GLY A 111 -19.87 -20.34 13.98
N GLY A 112 -19.25 -19.56 14.87
CA GLY A 112 -19.92 -18.78 15.90
C GLY A 112 -20.24 -17.34 15.51
N ALA A 113 -20.01 -16.94 14.25
CA ALA A 113 -20.16 -15.57 13.80
C ALA A 113 -21.57 -15.28 13.28
N ASP A 114 -22.20 -14.26 13.83
CA ASP A 114 -23.38 -13.61 13.26
C ASP A 114 -22.96 -12.53 12.21
N ARG A 115 -23.92 -11.79 11.67
CA ARG A 115 -23.68 -10.75 10.67
C ARG A 115 -22.78 -9.62 11.18
N GLU A 116 -22.99 -9.19 12.40
CA GLU A 116 -22.19 -8.13 13.02
C GLU A 116 -20.72 -8.56 13.15
N GLN A 117 -20.48 -9.76 13.62
CA GLN A 117 -19.14 -10.35 13.74
C GLN A 117 -18.48 -10.57 12.39
N MET A 118 -19.26 -10.90 11.36
CA MET A 118 -18.75 -10.99 9.99
C MET A 118 -18.31 -9.62 9.45
N ALA A 119 -19.09 -8.57 9.70
CA ALA A 119 -18.71 -7.22 9.33
C ALA A 119 -17.43 -6.75 10.06
N LEU A 120 -17.33 -7.06 11.37
CA LEU A 120 -16.12 -6.82 12.16
C LEU A 120 -14.89 -7.56 11.58
N PHE A 121 -15.05 -8.83 11.29
CA PHE A 121 -13.99 -9.66 10.70
C PHE A 121 -13.45 -9.04 9.40
N LEU A 122 -14.34 -8.64 8.48
CA LEU A 122 -13.94 -8.02 7.22
C LEU A 122 -13.24 -6.67 7.43
N ARG A 123 -13.73 -5.86 8.36
CA ARG A 123 -13.11 -4.58 8.70
C ARG A 123 -11.69 -4.77 9.21
N TRP A 124 -11.48 -5.71 10.12
CA TRP A 124 -10.17 -6.02 10.67
C TRP A 124 -9.24 -6.69 9.66
N ALA A 125 -9.78 -7.48 8.74
CA ALA A 125 -9.01 -7.97 7.59
C ALA A 125 -8.46 -6.82 6.75
N GLY A 126 -9.26 -5.77 6.52
CA GLY A 126 -8.83 -4.55 5.84
C GLY A 126 -7.71 -3.82 6.56
N HIS A 127 -7.83 -3.65 7.89
CA HIS A 127 -6.76 -3.03 8.68
C HIS A 127 -5.48 -3.88 8.69
N ALA A 128 -5.59 -5.18 8.86
CA ALA A 128 -4.45 -6.10 8.84
C ALA A 128 -3.71 -6.04 7.50
N CYS A 129 -4.44 -6.09 6.39
CA CYS A 129 -3.90 -5.99 5.04
C CYS A 129 -3.18 -4.64 4.82
N PHE A 130 -3.80 -3.53 5.23
CA PHE A 130 -3.24 -2.19 5.09
C PHE A 130 -1.95 -2.02 5.90
N PHE A 131 -1.95 -2.37 7.19
CA PHE A 131 -0.77 -2.24 8.04
C PHE A 131 0.35 -3.21 7.66
N GLN A 132 0.02 -4.40 7.22
CA GLN A 132 1.00 -5.32 6.65
C GLN A 132 1.72 -4.68 5.46
N ARG A 133 0.98 -4.06 4.55
CA ARG A 133 1.56 -3.35 3.40
C ARG A 133 2.49 -2.22 3.84
N LEU A 134 2.12 -1.43 4.85
CA LEU A 134 2.96 -0.36 5.38
C LEU A 134 4.26 -0.89 6.00
N CYS A 135 4.22 -2.05 6.66
CA CYS A 135 5.38 -2.62 7.35
C CYS A 135 6.32 -3.42 6.44
N SER A 136 5.76 -4.24 5.55
CA SER A 136 6.54 -5.21 4.75
C SER A 136 6.72 -4.78 3.29
N GLY A 137 5.96 -3.80 2.84
CA GLY A 137 5.94 -3.43 1.42
C GLY A 137 5.28 -4.48 0.50
N THR A 138 4.82 -5.61 1.03
CA THR A 138 4.18 -6.68 0.24
C THR A 138 2.68 -6.53 0.19
N ALA A 139 2.09 -6.84 -0.97
CA ALA A 139 0.64 -6.76 -1.20
C ALA A 139 -0.08 -8.13 -1.10
N ASP A 140 0.66 -9.21 -0.88
CA ASP A 140 0.17 -10.59 -1.03
C ASP A 140 -0.54 -11.12 0.23
N VAL A 141 -1.26 -10.26 0.95
CA VAL A 141 -1.78 -10.61 2.28
C VAL A 141 -3.22 -11.11 2.26
N LEU A 142 -4.01 -10.78 1.23
CA LEU A 142 -5.40 -11.17 1.16
C LEU A 142 -5.56 -12.58 0.60
N ASN A 143 -6.07 -13.47 1.45
CA ASN A 143 -6.52 -14.79 1.05
C ASN A 143 -8.05 -14.77 0.91
N TRP A 144 -8.54 -14.62 -0.32
CA TRP A 144 -9.97 -14.52 -0.60
C TRP A 144 -10.75 -15.78 -0.15
N ARG A 145 -10.11 -16.94 -0.11
CA ARG A 145 -10.73 -18.14 0.44
C ARG A 145 -11.08 -17.98 1.92
N GLN A 146 -10.22 -17.32 2.70
CA GLN A 146 -10.51 -17.02 4.11
C GLN A 146 -11.57 -15.94 4.25
N ILE A 147 -11.61 -14.98 3.32
CA ILE A 147 -12.56 -13.87 3.33
C ILE A 147 -13.96 -14.31 2.89
N ILE A 148 -14.07 -15.03 1.76
CA ILE A 148 -15.35 -15.44 1.16
C ILE A 148 -15.85 -16.77 1.73
N GLY A 149 -14.94 -17.67 2.12
CA GLY A 149 -15.30 -18.98 2.63
C GLY A 149 -16.38 -19.00 3.70
N PRO A 150 -16.36 -18.11 4.70
CA PRO A 150 -17.41 -18.01 5.71
C PRO A 150 -18.81 -17.66 5.18
N PHE A 151 -18.90 -17.07 3.99
CA PHE A 151 -20.17 -16.77 3.31
C PHE A 151 -20.69 -17.92 2.46
N CYS A 152 -19.91 -19.00 2.32
CA CYS A 152 -20.28 -20.13 1.49
C CYS A 152 -21.02 -21.17 2.33
N ARG A 153 -22.22 -21.53 1.91
CA ARG A 153 -23.00 -22.66 2.48
C ARG A 153 -22.91 -23.88 1.56
N LYS A 154 -22.92 -25.06 2.17
CA LYS A 154 -23.11 -26.29 1.42
C LYS A 154 -24.55 -26.39 0.93
N ASN A 155 -24.73 -26.84 -0.32
CA ASN A 155 -26.04 -27.24 -0.82
C ASN A 155 -26.62 -28.37 0.03
N GLU A 156 -27.94 -28.58 -0.06
CA GLU A 156 -28.62 -29.71 0.56
C GLU A 156 -28.05 -31.05 0.15
N SER A 157 -27.48 -31.16 -1.07
CA SER A 157 -26.79 -32.35 -1.58
C SER A 157 -25.35 -32.51 -1.01
N GLY A 158 -24.80 -31.52 -0.31
CA GLY A 158 -23.48 -31.55 0.31
C GLY A 158 -22.30 -31.44 -0.67
N SER A 159 -22.56 -31.35 -1.98
CA SER A 159 -21.53 -31.38 -3.02
C SER A 159 -21.04 -29.99 -3.44
N ASP A 160 -21.87 -28.95 -3.34
CA ASP A 160 -21.55 -27.63 -3.83
C ASP A 160 -21.60 -26.56 -2.73
N PHE A 161 -20.65 -25.61 -2.79
CA PHE A 161 -20.67 -24.42 -1.96
C PHE A 161 -21.26 -23.26 -2.76
N ARG A 162 -22.20 -22.53 -2.18
CA ARG A 162 -22.76 -21.29 -2.74
C ARG A 162 -22.59 -20.14 -1.77
N ILE A 163 -22.37 -18.94 -2.30
CA ILE A 163 -22.37 -17.73 -1.47
C ILE A 163 -23.80 -17.49 -0.98
N ASP A 164 -23.95 -17.41 0.32
CA ASP A 164 -25.24 -17.11 0.97
C ASP A 164 -25.53 -15.62 0.91
N LEU A 165 -26.40 -15.25 -0.03
CA LEU A 165 -26.82 -13.87 -0.25
C LEU A 165 -27.49 -13.24 0.97
N SER A 166 -28.12 -14.05 1.81
CA SER A 166 -28.80 -13.54 3.02
C SER A 166 -27.82 -12.94 4.02
N LEU A 167 -26.52 -13.27 3.89
CA LEU A 167 -25.45 -12.70 4.71
C LEU A 167 -24.88 -11.40 4.14
N LEU A 168 -25.12 -11.09 2.87
CA LEU A 168 -24.61 -9.89 2.21
C LEU A 168 -25.56 -8.72 2.45
N ASP A 169 -25.44 -8.08 3.62
CA ASP A 169 -26.09 -6.81 3.90
C ASP A 169 -25.24 -5.61 3.44
N ALA A 170 -25.75 -4.40 3.64
CA ALA A 170 -25.08 -3.18 3.20
C ALA A 170 -23.71 -2.97 3.87
N GLU A 171 -23.57 -3.33 5.16
CA GLU A 171 -22.30 -3.17 5.89
C GLU A 171 -21.26 -4.21 5.41
N ILE A 172 -21.66 -5.44 5.29
CA ILE A 172 -20.80 -6.50 4.74
C ILE A 172 -20.38 -6.18 3.31
N GLY A 173 -21.32 -5.74 2.47
CA GLY A 173 -21.04 -5.29 1.11
C GLY A 173 -20.03 -4.15 1.08
N LEU A 174 -20.18 -3.17 1.96
CA LEU A 174 -19.23 -2.05 2.12
C LEU A 174 -17.82 -2.55 2.46
N GLN A 175 -17.69 -3.45 3.43
CA GLN A 175 -16.38 -3.97 3.84
C GLN A 175 -15.74 -4.86 2.75
N LEU A 176 -16.51 -5.68 2.07
CA LEU A 176 -16.01 -6.47 0.92
C LEU A 176 -15.56 -5.56 -0.23
N GLY A 177 -16.35 -4.53 -0.56
CA GLY A 177 -15.97 -3.52 -1.56
C GLY A 177 -14.67 -2.81 -1.20
N ARG A 178 -14.51 -2.43 0.08
CA ARG A 178 -13.27 -1.83 0.58
C ARG A 178 -12.08 -2.77 0.46
N LEU A 179 -12.23 -4.04 0.82
CA LEU A 179 -11.18 -5.05 0.69
C LEU A 179 -10.79 -5.26 -0.78
N ALA A 180 -11.77 -5.34 -1.68
CA ALA A 180 -11.52 -5.48 -3.11
C ALA A 180 -10.70 -4.30 -3.64
N LEU A 181 -11.13 -3.06 -3.38
CA LEU A 181 -10.41 -1.86 -3.79
C LEU A 181 -9.01 -1.80 -3.18
N LEU A 182 -8.88 -2.08 -1.89
CA LEU A 182 -7.61 -2.07 -1.19
C LEU A 182 -6.63 -3.05 -1.85
N SER A 183 -7.06 -4.29 -2.12
CA SER A 183 -6.22 -5.31 -2.75
C SER A 183 -5.75 -4.94 -4.15
N MET A 184 -6.53 -4.15 -4.88
CA MET A 184 -6.18 -3.66 -6.22
C MET A 184 -5.16 -2.53 -6.18
N VAL A 185 -5.21 -1.67 -5.16
CA VAL A 185 -4.37 -0.47 -5.03
C VAL A 185 -3.07 -0.75 -4.27
N LEU A 186 -3.06 -1.70 -3.34
CA LEU A 186 -1.86 -2.04 -2.54
C LEU A 186 -0.59 -2.36 -3.36
N PRO A 187 -0.65 -2.95 -4.57
CA PRO A 187 0.53 -3.14 -5.41
C PRO A 187 1.17 -1.84 -5.93
N LEU A 188 0.48 -0.69 -5.83
CA LEU A 188 1.08 0.58 -6.24
C LEU A 188 2.22 1.00 -5.30
N PRO A 189 3.24 1.67 -5.82
CA PRO A 189 4.36 2.18 -5.03
C PRO A 189 3.97 3.46 -4.29
N LEU A 190 3.15 3.33 -3.26
CA LEU A 190 2.70 4.43 -2.42
C LEU A 190 3.68 4.63 -1.26
N ASP A 191 4.04 5.89 -0.98
CA ASP A 191 4.67 6.25 0.29
C ASP A 191 3.66 6.19 1.45
N LEU A 192 4.13 6.38 2.69
CA LEU A 192 3.28 6.30 3.88
C LEU A 192 2.09 7.27 3.81
N ARG A 193 2.35 8.53 3.41
CA ARG A 193 1.32 9.57 3.33
C ARG A 193 0.29 9.25 2.25
N GLN A 194 0.75 8.85 1.07
CA GLN A 194 -0.11 8.42 -0.02
C GLN A 194 -0.96 7.20 0.35
N ALA A 195 -0.37 6.22 1.06
CA ALA A 195 -1.09 5.04 1.52
C ALA A 195 -2.20 5.40 2.52
N LEU A 196 -1.94 6.30 3.48
CA LEU A 196 -2.94 6.79 4.43
C LEU A 196 -4.08 7.54 3.72
N LEU A 197 -3.74 8.35 2.71
CA LEU A 197 -4.73 9.05 1.90
C LEU A 197 -5.56 8.10 1.05
N VAL A 198 -4.94 7.10 0.42
CA VAL A 198 -5.65 6.04 -0.31
C VAL A 198 -6.63 5.33 0.60
N GLU A 199 -6.21 4.93 1.79
CA GLU A 199 -7.09 4.23 2.73
C GLU A 199 -8.32 5.06 3.09
N GLN A 200 -8.15 6.37 3.26
CA GLN A 200 -9.25 7.30 3.49
C GLN A 200 -10.18 7.38 2.26
N LEU A 201 -9.62 7.54 1.05
CA LEU A 201 -10.40 7.55 -0.20
C LEU A 201 -11.18 6.25 -0.39
N LEU A 202 -10.55 5.10 -0.14
CA LEU A 202 -11.21 3.80 -0.26
C LEU A 202 -12.40 3.67 0.71
N GLY A 203 -12.32 4.26 1.89
CA GLY A 203 -13.46 4.34 2.83
C GLY A 203 -14.67 5.05 2.23
N LEU A 204 -14.46 6.11 1.43
CA LEU A 204 -15.52 6.85 0.75
C LEU A 204 -16.02 6.14 -0.52
N LEU A 205 -15.13 5.43 -1.20
CA LEU A 205 -15.40 4.80 -2.49
C LEU A 205 -16.02 3.40 -2.37
N ALA A 206 -15.81 2.72 -1.26
CA ALA A 206 -16.20 1.32 -1.08
C ALA A 206 -17.70 1.05 -1.28
N GLY A 207 -18.56 1.98 -0.87
CA GLY A 207 -20.01 1.89 -1.08
C GLY A 207 -20.46 2.04 -2.54
N LYS A 208 -19.53 2.35 -3.45
CA LYS A 208 -19.78 2.47 -4.90
C LYS A 208 -19.30 1.25 -5.69
N VAL A 209 -18.79 0.24 -5.00
CA VAL A 209 -18.47 -1.06 -5.59
C VAL A 209 -19.73 -1.89 -5.65
N MET A 210 -20.16 -2.25 -6.85
CA MET A 210 -21.24 -3.20 -7.05
C MET A 210 -20.70 -4.61 -6.82
N LEU A 211 -21.34 -5.35 -5.93
CA LEU A 211 -21.03 -6.76 -5.65
C LEU A 211 -22.21 -7.62 -6.08
N SER A 212 -21.98 -8.58 -6.95
CA SER A 212 -23.00 -9.52 -7.41
C SER A 212 -22.50 -10.96 -7.31
N PRO A 213 -23.29 -11.86 -6.73
CA PRO A 213 -23.02 -13.29 -6.80
C PRO A 213 -23.56 -13.92 -8.10
N VAL A 214 -24.28 -13.15 -8.90
CA VAL A 214 -24.75 -13.55 -10.22
C VAL A 214 -23.78 -12.99 -11.25
N PHE A 215 -23.47 -13.82 -12.24
CA PHE A 215 -22.59 -13.42 -13.33
C PHE A 215 -23.04 -12.10 -13.97
N LEU A 216 -22.11 -11.16 -14.03
CA LEU A 216 -22.27 -9.86 -14.67
C LEU A 216 -21.26 -9.75 -15.82
N PRO A 217 -21.70 -9.83 -17.09
CA PRO A 217 -20.79 -9.77 -18.24
C PRO A 217 -19.95 -8.52 -18.31
N GLU A 218 -20.50 -7.38 -17.83
CA GLU A 218 -19.85 -6.07 -17.78
C GLU A 218 -18.93 -5.87 -16.55
N ALA A 219 -18.95 -6.76 -15.57
CA ALA A 219 -18.06 -6.67 -14.43
C ALA A 219 -16.61 -6.92 -14.87
N PRO A 220 -15.67 -5.99 -14.64
CA PRO A 220 -14.30 -6.17 -15.09
C PRO A 220 -13.50 -7.15 -14.23
N PHE A 221 -13.99 -7.51 -13.03
CA PHE A 221 -13.27 -8.35 -12.07
C PHE A 221 -14.18 -9.32 -11.34
N VAL A 222 -13.56 -10.36 -10.82
CA VAL A 222 -14.19 -11.40 -10.02
C VAL A 222 -13.28 -11.79 -8.85
N VAL A 223 -13.89 -12.09 -7.70
CA VAL A 223 -13.22 -12.74 -6.57
C VAL A 223 -13.88 -14.10 -6.30
N SER A 224 -13.08 -15.13 -6.18
CA SER A 224 -13.53 -16.49 -5.91
C SER A 224 -12.77 -17.11 -4.73
N LEU A 225 -13.15 -18.30 -4.32
CA LEU A 225 -12.39 -19.09 -3.35
C LEU A 225 -10.97 -19.43 -3.80
N LEU A 226 -10.67 -19.29 -5.09
CA LEU A 226 -9.35 -19.57 -5.68
C LEU A 226 -8.53 -18.31 -5.87
N SER A 227 -9.14 -17.10 -5.80
CA SER A 227 -8.44 -15.83 -5.97
C SER A 227 -7.43 -15.60 -4.85
N GLN A 228 -6.22 -15.21 -5.23
CA GLN A 228 -5.13 -14.90 -4.30
C GLN A 228 -4.66 -13.46 -4.47
N GLY A 229 -4.58 -12.73 -3.37
CA GLY A 229 -4.08 -11.37 -3.29
C GLY A 229 -5.05 -10.33 -3.85
N ARG A 230 -5.31 -10.30 -5.13
CA ARG A 230 -6.21 -9.33 -5.80
C ARG A 230 -7.34 -10.04 -6.55
N PRO A 231 -8.44 -9.33 -6.84
CA PRO A 231 -9.48 -9.83 -7.75
C PRO A 231 -8.90 -10.22 -9.11
N ASP A 232 -9.40 -11.31 -9.66
CA ASP A 232 -9.04 -11.78 -10.98
C ASP A 232 -9.79 -10.97 -12.04
N ARG A 233 -9.22 -10.82 -13.23
CA ARG A 233 -9.94 -10.20 -14.34
C ARG A 233 -10.94 -11.19 -14.91
N LEU A 234 -12.11 -10.70 -15.26
CA LEU A 234 -13.14 -11.51 -15.89
C LEU A 234 -12.74 -11.94 -17.31
N GLU A 235 -11.91 -11.14 -18.01
CA GLU A 235 -11.30 -11.53 -19.29
C GLU A 235 -10.39 -12.75 -19.10
N GLY A 236 -10.76 -13.89 -19.67
CA GLY A 236 -10.02 -15.15 -19.54
C GLY A 236 -10.45 -16.01 -18.35
N TRP A 237 -11.49 -15.60 -17.62
CA TRP A 237 -12.10 -16.46 -16.63
C TRP A 237 -12.98 -17.48 -17.36
N GLU A 238 -12.49 -18.71 -17.46
CA GLU A 238 -13.25 -19.79 -18.07
C GLU A 238 -14.46 -20.11 -17.17
N ARG A 239 -15.65 -20.07 -17.75
CA ARG A 239 -16.89 -20.52 -17.11
C ARG A 239 -16.80 -22.02 -16.84
N ALA A 240 -16.18 -22.37 -15.73
CA ALA A 240 -16.38 -23.69 -15.13
C ALA A 240 -17.61 -23.60 -14.20
N ASP A 241 -18.13 -24.74 -13.77
CA ASP A 241 -19.28 -24.86 -12.84
C ASP A 241 -19.14 -24.09 -11.49
N ASP A 242 -18.10 -23.28 -11.34
CA ASP A 242 -17.73 -22.51 -10.17
C ASP A 242 -18.34 -21.11 -10.08
N ASP A 243 -19.22 -20.69 -11.00
CA ASP A 243 -19.89 -19.38 -11.02
C ASP A 243 -20.59 -19.03 -9.69
N MET A 244 -20.99 -20.04 -8.93
CA MET A 244 -21.71 -19.86 -7.67
C MET A 244 -20.82 -19.62 -6.44
N ARG A 245 -19.49 -19.63 -6.63
CA ARG A 245 -18.49 -19.43 -5.56
C ARG A 245 -17.72 -18.14 -5.74
N ALA A 246 -18.24 -17.26 -6.56
CA ALA A 246 -17.58 -16.01 -6.95
C ALA A 246 -18.46 -14.80 -6.69
N LEU A 247 -17.82 -13.67 -6.44
CA LEU A 247 -18.44 -12.34 -6.43
C LEU A 247 -17.91 -11.54 -7.61
N PHE A 248 -18.81 -11.04 -8.44
CA PHE A 248 -18.50 -10.15 -9.55
C PHE A 248 -18.47 -8.72 -9.09
N LEU A 249 -17.46 -7.97 -9.53
CA LEU A 249 -17.18 -6.61 -9.06
C LEU A 249 -17.40 -5.62 -10.20
N GLY A 250 -18.38 -4.74 -10.05
CA GLY A 250 -18.65 -3.62 -10.96
C GLY A 250 -18.19 -2.30 -10.37
N PHE A 251 -17.65 -1.40 -11.21
CA PHE A 251 -17.03 -0.14 -10.80
C PHE A 251 -17.55 1.10 -11.53
N ASP A 252 -18.68 1.04 -12.22
CA ASP A 252 -19.19 2.16 -13.02
C ASP A 252 -19.53 3.37 -12.17
N GLU A 253 -20.20 3.19 -11.03
CA GLU A 253 -20.49 4.30 -10.11
C GLU A 253 -19.21 4.88 -9.51
N LEU A 254 -18.22 4.05 -9.25
CA LEU A 254 -16.92 4.46 -8.72
C LEU A 254 -16.14 5.29 -9.75
N ASP A 255 -16.18 4.90 -11.02
CA ASP A 255 -15.54 5.64 -12.10
C ASP A 255 -16.22 7.00 -12.29
N ALA A 256 -17.54 7.04 -12.28
CA ALA A 256 -18.31 8.28 -12.36
C ALA A 256 -17.99 9.24 -11.21
N LEU A 257 -17.94 8.72 -9.96
CA LEU A 257 -17.64 9.53 -8.77
C LEU A 257 -16.21 10.07 -8.81
N THR A 258 -15.24 9.24 -9.12
CA THR A 258 -13.83 9.68 -9.20
C THR A 258 -13.59 10.64 -10.35
N GLY A 259 -14.29 10.48 -11.46
CA GLY A 259 -14.33 11.45 -12.56
C GLY A 259 -14.92 12.80 -12.14
N HIS A 260 -15.99 12.78 -11.35
CA HIS A 260 -16.58 13.99 -10.79
C HIS A 260 -15.61 14.72 -9.84
N TRP A 261 -14.99 14.00 -8.88
CA TRP A 261 -14.00 14.59 -7.98
C TRP A 261 -12.82 15.20 -8.74
N ARG A 262 -12.34 14.50 -9.76
CA ARG A 262 -11.27 14.99 -10.63
C ARG A 262 -11.62 16.33 -11.28
N ASN A 263 -12.84 16.45 -11.80
CA ASN A 263 -13.32 17.70 -12.40
C ASN A 263 -13.44 18.82 -11.35
N GLN A 264 -13.96 18.52 -10.15
CA GLN A 264 -14.08 19.50 -9.07
C GLN A 264 -12.72 19.99 -8.58
N LEU A 265 -11.77 19.11 -8.33
CA LEU A 265 -10.41 19.47 -7.92
C LEU A 265 -9.67 20.28 -8.99
N GLY A 266 -9.94 20.00 -10.28
CA GLY A 266 -9.40 20.76 -11.40
C GLY A 266 -10.01 22.18 -11.53
N THR A 267 -11.19 22.44 -10.93
CA THR A 267 -11.87 23.74 -10.94
C THR A 267 -11.74 24.54 -9.64
N ALA A 268 -10.73 24.23 -8.84
CA ALA A 268 -10.42 24.93 -7.58
C ALA A 268 -11.50 24.81 -6.47
N VAL A 269 -12.30 23.75 -6.50
CA VAL A 269 -13.16 23.40 -5.36
C VAL A 269 -12.29 23.06 -4.15
N PRO A 270 -12.55 23.63 -2.97
CA PRO A 270 -11.79 23.30 -1.76
C PRO A 270 -11.85 21.81 -1.45
N LEU A 271 -10.68 21.23 -1.13
CA LEU A 271 -10.55 19.78 -0.86
C LEU A 271 -11.45 19.33 0.30
N GLU A 272 -11.65 20.20 1.29
CA GLU A 272 -12.48 19.99 2.47
C GLU A 272 -13.95 19.71 2.14
N ASN A 273 -14.40 20.15 0.98
CA ASN A 273 -15.76 19.88 0.51
C ASN A 273 -15.93 18.46 -0.04
N LEU A 274 -14.84 17.77 -0.34
CA LEU A 274 -14.86 16.41 -0.91
C LEU A 274 -14.46 15.35 0.12
N LEU A 275 -13.48 15.65 0.97
CA LEU A 275 -12.96 14.72 1.96
C LEU A 275 -12.34 15.49 3.14
N LYS A 276 -12.14 14.82 4.26
CA LYS A 276 -11.39 15.37 5.39
C LYS A 276 -9.90 15.29 5.07
N PRO A 277 -9.21 16.41 4.74
CA PRO A 277 -7.83 16.35 4.31
C PRO A 277 -6.89 15.93 5.44
N LEU A 278 -5.81 15.25 5.10
CA LEU A 278 -4.68 15.04 6.01
C LEU A 278 -3.91 16.37 6.20
N PRO A 279 -3.18 16.54 7.30
CA PRO A 279 -2.37 17.74 7.52
C PRO A 279 -1.47 18.04 6.31
N GLY A 280 -1.56 19.27 5.78
CA GLY A 280 -0.77 19.73 4.63
C GLY A 280 -1.10 19.04 3.29
N GLN A 281 -2.23 18.34 3.18
CA GLN A 281 -2.69 17.74 1.92
C GLN A 281 -3.21 18.82 0.96
N THR A 282 -2.84 18.71 -0.32
CA THR A 282 -3.28 19.61 -1.38
C THR A 282 -4.26 18.94 -2.34
N ALA A 283 -5.07 19.74 -3.04
CA ALA A 283 -5.94 19.26 -4.09
C ALA A 283 -5.16 18.60 -5.24
N VAL A 284 -3.98 19.12 -5.56
CA VAL A 284 -3.10 18.58 -6.62
C VAL A 284 -2.57 17.20 -6.25
N GLU A 285 -2.10 17.00 -5.01
CA GLU A 285 -1.68 15.67 -4.53
C GLU A 285 -2.82 14.67 -4.58
N THR A 286 -4.01 15.08 -4.15
CA THR A 286 -5.20 14.23 -4.18
C THR A 286 -5.59 13.86 -5.61
N LEU A 287 -5.55 14.81 -6.53
CA LEU A 287 -5.84 14.59 -7.95
C LEU A 287 -4.84 13.61 -8.56
N ALA A 288 -3.54 13.82 -8.32
CA ALA A 288 -2.49 12.94 -8.81
C ALA A 288 -2.67 11.50 -8.28
N LEU A 289 -3.09 11.36 -7.02
CA LEU A 289 -3.36 10.07 -6.41
C LEU A 289 -4.59 9.40 -7.02
N ILE A 290 -5.70 10.12 -7.22
CA ILE A 290 -6.90 9.61 -7.89
C ILE A 290 -6.53 9.10 -9.30
N ASP A 291 -5.74 9.87 -10.06
CA ASP A 291 -5.26 9.47 -11.38
C ASP A 291 -4.36 8.23 -11.36
N ALA A 292 -3.61 8.02 -10.28
CA ALA A 292 -2.76 6.84 -10.10
C ALA A 292 -3.57 5.58 -9.75
N ILE A 293 -4.59 5.71 -8.89
CA ILE A 293 -5.36 4.55 -8.39
C ILE A 293 -6.53 4.15 -9.31
N ARG A 294 -7.14 5.10 -10.00
CA ARG A 294 -8.28 4.88 -10.89
C ARG A 294 -8.04 3.79 -11.96
N PRO A 295 -6.88 3.70 -12.64
CA PRO A 295 -6.62 2.63 -13.59
C PRO A 295 -6.66 1.22 -13.00
N CYS A 296 -6.47 1.08 -11.67
CA CYS A 296 -6.44 -0.23 -11.01
C CYS A 296 -7.79 -0.94 -11.11
N TRP A 297 -8.91 -0.24 -10.91
CA TRP A 297 -10.25 -0.82 -10.98
C TRP A 297 -10.90 -0.72 -12.36
N LEU A 298 -10.42 0.15 -13.26
CA LEU A 298 -10.90 0.19 -14.63
C LEU A 298 -10.34 -0.93 -15.51
N GLY A 299 -9.56 -1.85 -14.93
CA GLY A 299 -8.91 -2.89 -15.72
C GLY A 299 -7.84 -2.38 -16.70
N ARG A 300 -7.61 -1.05 -16.72
CA ARG A 300 -6.62 -0.40 -17.59
C ARG A 300 -5.20 -0.45 -17.03
N THR A 301 -4.98 -1.21 -15.94
CA THR A 301 -3.61 -1.46 -15.49
C THR A 301 -2.85 -2.09 -16.66
N ARG A 302 -1.81 -1.43 -17.10
CA ARG A 302 -0.99 -1.83 -18.24
C ARG A 302 -0.70 -3.32 -18.16
N SER A 303 -1.30 -4.11 -19.06
CA SER A 303 -0.80 -5.45 -19.32
C SER A 303 0.68 -5.30 -19.64
N ARG A 304 1.49 -6.24 -19.19
CA ARG A 304 2.92 -6.24 -19.54
C ARG A 304 3.02 -6.19 -21.06
N SER A 305 3.47 -5.07 -21.58
CA SER A 305 3.59 -4.87 -23.04
C SER A 305 4.70 -5.71 -23.65
N GLU A 306 5.59 -6.26 -22.82
CA GLU A 306 6.75 -7.02 -23.28
C GLU A 306 7.00 -8.27 -22.43
N PRO A 307 7.34 -9.40 -23.08
CA PRO A 307 7.80 -10.58 -22.39
C PRO A 307 9.10 -10.27 -21.63
N ARG A 308 9.33 -10.98 -20.53
CA ARG A 308 10.59 -10.94 -19.81
C ARG A 308 11.46 -12.11 -20.25
N GLU A 309 12.70 -11.80 -20.56
CA GLU A 309 13.70 -12.82 -20.82
C GLU A 309 14.33 -13.26 -19.49
N ALA A 310 14.37 -14.57 -19.26
CA ALA A 310 15.12 -15.13 -18.15
C ALA A 310 16.62 -14.92 -18.41
N MET A 311 17.32 -14.34 -17.44
CA MET A 311 18.75 -14.08 -17.57
C MET A 311 19.46 -14.44 -16.26
N GLN A 312 20.57 -15.16 -16.36
CA GLN A 312 21.44 -15.44 -15.23
C GLN A 312 22.68 -14.56 -15.32
N ALA A 313 22.71 -13.52 -14.54
CA ALA A 313 23.83 -12.60 -14.41
C ALA A 313 23.83 -12.00 -13.01
N SER A 314 24.96 -11.45 -12.59
CA SER A 314 25.05 -10.66 -11.37
C SER A 314 25.16 -9.18 -11.71
N LEU A 315 24.51 -8.35 -10.91
CA LEU A 315 24.57 -6.90 -10.97
C LEU A 315 25.01 -6.34 -9.63
N TRP A 316 25.84 -5.32 -9.64
CA TRP A 316 26.06 -4.50 -8.46
C TRP A 316 24.89 -3.55 -8.29
N VAL A 317 24.39 -3.46 -7.07
CA VAL A 317 23.20 -2.68 -6.73
C VAL A 317 23.44 -1.82 -5.50
N CYS A 318 22.81 -0.65 -5.48
CA CYS A 318 22.76 0.25 -4.34
C CYS A 318 21.33 0.77 -4.17
N CYS A 319 20.77 0.69 -2.96
CA CYS A 319 19.41 1.16 -2.65
C CYS A 319 19.40 2.35 -1.66
N ASP A 320 20.55 2.92 -1.34
CA ASP A 320 20.66 4.11 -0.52
C ASP A 320 20.81 5.36 -1.38
N THR A 321 19.85 6.28 -1.30
CA THR A 321 19.78 7.47 -2.18
C THR A 321 20.99 8.40 -2.03
N LEU A 322 21.54 8.56 -0.83
CA LEU A 322 22.74 9.40 -0.61
C LEU A 322 23.97 8.71 -1.23
N ARG A 323 24.09 7.42 -1.03
CA ARG A 323 25.18 6.62 -1.61
C ARG A 323 25.13 6.60 -3.13
N ILE A 324 23.93 6.43 -3.72
CA ILE A 324 23.71 6.48 -5.18
C ILE A 324 24.23 7.81 -5.74
N ARG A 325 23.95 8.93 -5.10
CA ARG A 325 24.45 10.24 -5.53
C ARG A 325 25.96 10.33 -5.47
N GLY A 326 26.57 9.81 -4.41
CA GLY A 326 28.01 9.72 -4.27
C GLY A 326 28.66 8.87 -5.37
N LEU A 327 28.03 7.75 -5.74
CA LEU A 327 28.49 6.88 -6.83
C LEU A 327 28.41 7.56 -8.20
N LEU A 328 27.36 8.30 -8.47
CA LEU A 328 27.15 9.02 -9.73
C LEU A 328 27.97 10.31 -9.84
N ALA A 329 28.47 10.85 -8.75
CA ALA A 329 29.39 11.99 -8.75
C ALA A 329 30.86 11.59 -9.08
N GLN A 330 31.16 10.30 -9.00
CA GLN A 330 32.51 9.80 -9.31
C GLN A 330 32.62 9.38 -10.79
N PRO A 331 33.75 9.64 -11.45
CA PRO A 331 33.96 9.12 -12.80
C PRO A 331 33.92 7.59 -12.75
N VAL A 332 33.09 6.99 -13.61
CA VAL A 332 32.88 5.55 -13.68
C VAL A 332 34.14 4.90 -14.27
N LYS A 333 35.14 4.60 -13.44
CA LYS A 333 36.37 3.91 -13.86
C LYS A 333 36.75 2.73 -12.99
N LYS A 334 35.97 2.43 -11.97
CA LYS A 334 36.29 1.29 -11.08
C LYS A 334 35.04 0.48 -10.78
N LYS A 335 35.21 -0.83 -10.83
CA LYS A 335 34.19 -1.79 -10.33
C LYS A 335 33.77 -1.40 -8.93
N PRO A 336 32.48 -1.34 -8.66
CA PRO A 336 31.97 -1.09 -7.30
C PRO A 336 32.53 -2.11 -6.30
N VAL A 337 32.73 -1.67 -5.06
CA VAL A 337 33.18 -2.55 -3.97
C VAL A 337 32.00 -2.69 -3.02
N ALA A 338 31.76 -3.92 -2.56
CA ALA A 338 30.75 -4.20 -1.52
C ALA A 338 31.12 -3.44 -0.23
N ASP A 339 30.18 -2.64 0.30
CA ASP A 339 30.38 -1.83 1.51
C ASP A 339 29.16 -1.83 2.45
N GLY A 340 28.30 -2.86 2.35
CA GLY A 340 27.04 -2.95 3.11
C GLY A 340 25.88 -2.17 2.49
N LEU A 341 26.14 -1.07 1.78
CA LEU A 341 25.15 -0.30 1.01
C LEU A 341 25.15 -0.70 -0.47
N VAL A 342 26.31 -1.14 -0.97
CA VAL A 342 26.50 -1.70 -2.31
C VAL A 342 26.67 -3.21 -2.16
N CYS A 343 25.83 -3.98 -2.83
CA CYS A 343 25.89 -5.44 -2.81
C CYS A 343 25.73 -6.03 -4.22
N GLU A 344 25.98 -7.31 -4.36
CA GLU A 344 25.70 -8.05 -5.57
C GLU A 344 24.32 -8.69 -5.50
N ALA A 345 23.49 -8.52 -6.54
CA ALA A 345 22.21 -9.17 -6.69
C ALA A 345 22.18 -10.02 -7.97
N ALA A 346 21.55 -11.18 -7.90
CA ALA A 346 21.37 -12.01 -9.09
C ALA A 346 20.23 -11.46 -9.95
N LEU A 347 20.49 -11.30 -11.25
CA LEU A 347 19.47 -10.92 -12.23
C LEU A 347 18.64 -12.16 -12.58
N PHE A 348 17.33 -12.08 -12.28
CA PHE A 348 16.40 -13.17 -12.54
C PHE A 348 15.73 -13.05 -13.91
N ASN A 349 15.31 -11.85 -14.28
CA ASN A 349 14.73 -11.56 -15.60
C ASN A 349 14.86 -10.07 -15.96
N ILE A 350 14.78 -9.78 -17.24
CA ILE A 350 14.90 -8.42 -17.80
C ILE A 350 13.86 -8.18 -18.88
N SER A 351 13.42 -6.93 -19.01
CA SER A 351 12.69 -6.38 -20.16
C SER A 351 13.21 -4.98 -20.45
N SER A 352 12.76 -4.33 -21.51
CA SER A 352 13.16 -2.94 -21.83
C SER A 352 12.83 -1.95 -20.71
N ARG A 353 11.85 -2.25 -19.86
CA ARG A 353 11.32 -1.35 -18.82
C ARG A 353 11.65 -1.77 -17.40
N GLY A 354 12.23 -2.93 -17.20
CA GLY A 354 12.45 -3.36 -15.83
C GLY A 354 13.23 -4.63 -15.68
N VAL A 355 13.73 -4.83 -14.48
CA VAL A 355 14.51 -6.00 -14.10
C VAL A 355 13.90 -6.67 -12.86
N GLY A 356 14.03 -7.99 -12.79
CA GLY A 356 13.77 -8.78 -11.61
C GLY A 356 15.09 -9.22 -11.00
N LEU A 357 15.29 -8.93 -9.73
CA LEU A 357 16.51 -9.21 -8.97
C LEU A 357 16.23 -10.15 -7.82
N LEU A 358 17.21 -10.98 -7.46
CA LEU A 358 17.23 -11.80 -6.27
C LEU A 358 18.33 -11.29 -5.35
N PHE A 359 17.94 -10.83 -4.18
CA PHE A 359 18.83 -10.38 -3.10
C PHE A 359 19.02 -11.47 -2.06
N GLN A 360 20.15 -11.45 -1.36
CA GLN A 360 20.29 -12.18 -0.10
C GLN A 360 19.35 -11.57 0.94
N ALA A 361 18.82 -12.39 1.86
CA ALA A 361 17.81 -11.96 2.82
C ALA A 361 18.28 -10.91 3.83
N ASP A 362 19.57 -10.87 4.12
CA ASP A 362 20.19 -9.91 5.03
C ASP A 362 20.27 -8.48 4.49
N TYR A 363 20.09 -8.28 3.18
CA TYR A 363 20.09 -6.93 2.60
C TYR A 363 18.74 -6.23 2.84
N GLN A 364 18.70 -5.31 3.79
CA GLN A 364 17.46 -4.69 4.31
C GLN A 364 17.03 -3.42 3.58
N HIS A 365 17.83 -2.91 2.64
CA HIS A 365 17.56 -1.60 1.99
C HIS A 365 16.54 -1.64 0.85
N THR A 366 15.98 -2.82 0.53
CA THR A 366 14.99 -2.98 -0.53
C THR A 366 13.58 -2.61 -0.05
N ARG A 367 13.16 -1.37 -0.30
CA ARG A 367 11.79 -0.89 0.03
C ARG A 367 11.04 -0.56 -1.25
N VAL A 368 9.77 -0.95 -1.34
CA VAL A 368 8.91 -0.53 -2.46
C VAL A 368 8.81 1.00 -2.46
N GLY A 369 8.94 1.62 -3.63
CA GLY A 369 9.04 3.07 -3.79
C GLY A 369 10.46 3.62 -3.54
N GLY A 370 11.43 2.79 -3.16
CA GLY A 370 12.82 3.19 -3.00
C GLY A 370 13.56 3.32 -4.34
N LEU A 371 14.55 4.21 -4.37
CA LEU A 371 15.47 4.34 -5.50
C LEU A 371 16.46 3.17 -5.48
N ILE A 372 16.84 2.71 -6.65
CA ILE A 372 17.88 1.69 -6.84
C ILE A 372 18.80 2.08 -8.00
N ALA A 373 20.09 1.98 -7.78
CA ALA A 373 21.10 2.06 -8.83
C ALA A 373 21.61 0.66 -9.19
N LEU A 374 21.75 0.38 -10.47
CA LEU A 374 22.15 -0.89 -11.05
C LEU A 374 23.40 -0.66 -11.90
N TYR A 375 24.52 -1.27 -11.54
CA TYR A 375 25.74 -1.21 -12.33
C TYR A 375 25.94 -2.49 -13.12
N GLN A 376 26.12 -2.34 -14.41
CA GLN A 376 26.39 -3.43 -15.34
C GLN A 376 27.76 -3.23 -16.01
N GLU A 377 28.69 -4.15 -15.80
CA GLU A 377 30.03 -4.06 -16.30
C GLU A 377 30.09 -3.81 -17.81
N ARG A 378 29.18 -4.44 -18.57
CA ARG A 378 29.18 -4.29 -20.06
C ARG A 378 28.78 -2.89 -20.54
N ARG A 379 28.09 -2.10 -19.71
CA ARG A 379 27.62 -0.74 -20.06
C ARG A 379 28.45 0.36 -19.44
N ASP A 380 29.41 0.00 -18.60
CA ASP A 380 30.33 0.91 -17.89
C ASP A 380 29.63 2.11 -17.26
N GLY A 381 28.46 1.85 -16.64
CA GLY A 381 27.65 2.89 -16.07
C GLY A 381 26.55 2.38 -15.10
N TRP A 382 25.93 3.33 -14.37
CA TRP A 382 24.84 3.10 -13.47
C TRP A 382 23.51 3.44 -14.14
N ALA A 383 22.60 2.47 -14.18
CA ALA A 383 21.19 2.70 -14.47
C ALA A 383 20.44 2.99 -13.17
N LEU A 384 19.44 3.86 -13.20
CA LEU A 384 18.55 4.12 -12.10
C LEU A 384 17.20 3.49 -12.33
N GLY A 385 16.60 3.00 -11.26
CA GLY A 385 15.25 2.46 -11.24
C GLY A 385 14.53 2.71 -9.93
N ILE A 386 13.27 2.32 -9.89
CA ILE A 386 12.42 2.35 -8.70
C ILE A 386 12.01 0.92 -8.38
N ILE A 387 12.12 0.56 -7.12
CA ILE A 387 11.61 -0.71 -6.61
C ILE A 387 10.09 -0.67 -6.62
N ARG A 388 9.46 -1.51 -7.46
CA ARG A 388 8.00 -1.58 -7.62
C ARG A 388 7.36 -2.72 -6.83
N ARG A 389 8.13 -3.73 -6.48
CA ARG A 389 7.66 -4.85 -5.67
C ARG A 389 8.81 -5.55 -4.98
N THR A 390 8.51 -6.11 -3.83
CA THR A 390 9.38 -7.05 -3.12
C THR A 390 8.55 -8.28 -2.75
N SER A 391 9.12 -9.47 -2.77
CA SER A 391 8.48 -10.66 -2.20
C SER A 391 8.84 -10.82 -0.72
N ALA A 392 8.09 -11.64 -0.02
CA ALA A 392 8.56 -12.21 1.23
C ALA A 392 9.85 -13.01 1.00
N GLU A 393 10.61 -13.19 2.07
CA GLU A 393 11.80 -14.01 2.03
C GLU A 393 11.43 -15.49 1.77
N LEU A 394 12.10 -16.09 0.80
CA LEU A 394 11.98 -17.51 0.50
C LEU A 394 13.39 -18.09 0.35
N GLU A 395 13.71 -19.13 1.10
CA GLU A 395 15.01 -19.83 1.05
C GLU A 395 16.23 -18.89 1.21
N GLY A 396 16.14 -17.91 2.11
CA GLY A 396 17.21 -16.93 2.33
C GLY A 396 17.39 -15.92 1.21
N ARG A 397 16.40 -15.77 0.31
CA ARG A 397 16.41 -14.84 -0.81
C ARG A 397 15.15 -14.01 -0.86
N ARG A 398 15.26 -12.79 -1.37
CA ARG A 398 14.15 -11.87 -1.61
C ARG A 398 14.12 -11.46 -3.07
N PHE A 399 12.97 -11.63 -3.71
CA PHE A 399 12.75 -11.14 -5.06
C PHE A 399 12.39 -9.64 -5.05
N VAL A 400 13.02 -8.86 -5.93
CA VAL A 400 12.76 -7.43 -6.09
C VAL A 400 12.49 -7.12 -7.56
N GLY A 401 11.32 -6.53 -7.83
CA GLY A 401 10.96 -6.04 -9.16
C GLY A 401 11.25 -4.56 -9.28
N VAL A 402 12.06 -4.18 -10.26
CA VAL A 402 12.50 -2.81 -10.51
C VAL A 402 11.95 -2.31 -11.84
N GLU A 403 11.42 -1.09 -11.86
CA GLU A 403 11.16 -0.32 -13.08
C GLU A 403 12.35 0.58 -13.37
N LEU A 404 12.91 0.49 -14.56
CA LEU A 404 14.02 1.32 -15.00
C LEU A 404 13.54 2.73 -15.33
N LEU A 405 14.20 3.74 -14.79
CA LEU A 405 13.95 5.15 -15.06
C LEU A 405 14.86 5.67 -16.18
N THR A 406 16.15 5.37 -16.06
CA THR A 406 17.17 5.85 -16.99
C THR A 406 18.41 4.97 -16.92
N ASP A 407 19.15 4.91 -17.98
CA ASP A 407 20.48 4.30 -18.08
C ASP A 407 21.61 5.34 -17.99
N SER A 408 21.26 6.61 -17.85
CA SER A 408 22.24 7.70 -17.69
C SER A 408 21.74 8.71 -16.65
N ALA A 409 22.53 8.95 -15.62
CA ALA A 409 22.26 9.94 -14.60
C ALA A 409 23.56 10.65 -14.21
N HIS A 410 23.47 11.95 -13.94
CA HIS A 410 24.62 12.79 -13.59
C HIS A 410 24.35 13.55 -12.30
N ALA A 411 25.38 13.68 -11.46
CA ALA A 411 25.31 14.53 -10.29
C ALA A 411 25.21 16.00 -10.72
N ALA A 412 24.30 16.73 -10.09
CA ALA A 412 24.03 18.14 -10.31
C ALA A 412 23.62 18.83 -9.01
N SER A 413 23.41 20.11 -9.07
CA SER A 413 22.80 20.89 -8.00
C SER A 413 21.79 21.87 -8.57
N ILE A 414 20.75 22.15 -7.81
CA ILE A 414 19.77 23.19 -8.11
C ILE A 414 19.99 24.35 -7.15
N VAL A 415 19.96 25.55 -7.68
CA VAL A 415 20.06 26.80 -6.93
C VAL A 415 18.74 27.57 -7.11
N ASP A 416 18.14 27.98 -6.00
CA ASP A 416 16.94 28.80 -5.99
C ASP A 416 17.24 30.31 -5.95
N ASP A 417 16.20 31.14 -5.93
CA ASP A 417 16.32 32.59 -5.86
C ASP A 417 17.00 33.08 -4.57
N SER A 418 16.98 32.29 -3.49
CA SER A 418 17.66 32.60 -2.22
C SER A 418 19.12 32.12 -2.21
N GLN A 419 19.63 31.70 -3.35
CA GLN A 419 21.00 31.13 -3.52
C GLN A 419 21.21 29.85 -2.71
N GLN A 420 20.15 29.22 -2.25
CA GLN A 420 20.26 27.94 -1.57
C GLN A 420 20.54 26.82 -2.57
N ARG A 421 21.65 26.12 -2.35
CA ARG A 421 22.09 25.03 -3.22
C ARG A 421 21.58 23.69 -2.70
N GLN A 422 20.79 23.00 -3.50
CA GLN A 422 20.28 21.66 -3.21
C GLN A 422 20.91 20.64 -4.17
N PRO A 423 21.44 19.54 -3.65
CA PRO A 423 21.99 18.49 -4.49
C PRO A 423 20.87 17.76 -5.26
N ALA A 424 21.09 17.49 -6.54
CA ALA A 424 20.17 16.82 -7.45
C ALA A 424 20.88 15.77 -8.31
N LEU A 425 20.10 14.91 -8.96
CA LEU A 425 20.55 14.10 -10.10
C LEU A 425 19.82 14.57 -11.35
N LEU A 426 20.58 14.80 -12.39
CA LEU A 426 20.09 15.09 -13.72
C LEU A 426 19.90 13.78 -14.48
N LEU A 427 18.71 13.54 -14.99
CA LEU A 427 18.33 12.40 -15.82
C LEU A 427 17.99 12.92 -17.21
N PRO A 428 18.94 12.89 -18.17
CA PRO A 428 18.76 13.49 -19.49
C PRO A 428 17.63 12.84 -20.29
N VAL A 429 17.42 11.53 -20.07
CA VAL A 429 16.36 10.75 -20.69
C VAL A 429 15.72 9.89 -19.62
N CYS A 430 14.46 10.11 -19.31
CA CYS A 430 13.78 9.43 -18.23
C CYS A 430 12.38 8.93 -18.63
N GLY A 431 12.08 7.70 -18.23
CA GLY A 431 10.78 7.08 -18.42
C GLY A 431 10.41 6.78 -19.87
N GLU A 432 9.14 6.40 -20.08
CA GLU A 432 8.61 6.03 -21.40
C GLU A 432 8.62 7.17 -22.40
N GLN A 433 8.38 8.39 -21.94
CA GLN A 433 8.32 9.58 -22.80
C GLN A 433 9.70 10.12 -23.16
N LYS A 434 10.78 9.51 -22.63
CA LYS A 434 12.16 9.92 -22.86
C LYS A 434 12.40 11.42 -22.63
N GLN A 435 11.74 11.99 -21.63
CA GLN A 435 11.87 13.40 -21.26
C GLN A 435 12.94 13.58 -20.18
N PRO A 436 13.59 14.74 -20.12
CA PRO A 436 14.54 15.03 -19.07
C PRO A 436 13.85 15.22 -17.73
N ALA A 437 14.50 14.78 -16.66
CA ALA A 437 13.98 14.90 -15.29
C ALA A 437 15.08 15.26 -14.29
N LEU A 438 14.66 15.82 -13.16
CA LEU A 438 15.50 16.07 -12.00
C LEU A 438 15.02 15.18 -10.84
N LEU A 439 15.97 14.57 -10.16
CA LEU A 439 15.72 13.81 -8.95
C LEU A 439 16.35 14.52 -7.75
N LEU A 440 15.55 14.82 -6.73
CA LEU A 440 15.96 15.44 -5.47
C LEU A 440 15.61 14.53 -4.30
N SER A 441 16.23 14.77 -3.13
CA SER A 441 15.92 14.05 -1.90
C SER A 441 14.68 14.63 -1.21
N GLY A 442 13.53 14.65 -1.91
CA GLY A 442 12.26 15.16 -1.38
C GLY A 442 11.60 16.20 -2.27
N PRO A 443 10.35 16.56 -2.00
CA PRO A 443 9.56 17.51 -2.77
C PRO A 443 9.90 18.94 -2.37
N THR A 444 10.91 19.54 -3.03
CA THR A 444 11.41 20.89 -2.71
C THR A 444 11.22 21.91 -3.83
N LEU A 445 10.89 21.46 -5.06
CA LEU A 445 10.71 22.37 -6.18
C LEU A 445 9.23 22.68 -6.43
N THR A 446 8.96 23.91 -6.88
CA THR A 446 7.61 24.38 -7.22
C THR A 446 7.44 24.41 -8.74
N ALA A 447 6.36 23.82 -9.24
CA ALA A 447 6.00 23.88 -10.65
C ALA A 447 5.82 25.33 -11.13
N GLY A 448 6.29 25.62 -12.35
CA GLY A 448 6.28 26.96 -12.94
C GLY A 448 7.46 27.87 -12.50
N LYS A 449 8.14 27.55 -11.39
CA LYS A 449 9.27 28.34 -10.88
C LYS A 449 10.56 28.04 -11.63
N GLN A 450 11.41 29.07 -11.75
CA GLN A 450 12.73 28.95 -12.37
C GLN A 450 13.81 28.64 -11.33
N TYR A 451 14.80 27.89 -11.75
CA TYR A 451 15.96 27.50 -10.94
C TYR A 451 17.21 27.47 -11.81
N VAL A 452 18.37 27.59 -11.21
CA VAL A 452 19.65 27.41 -11.88
C VAL A 452 20.15 25.98 -11.64
N LEU A 453 20.32 25.23 -12.69
CA LEU A 453 20.98 23.91 -12.68
C LEU A 453 22.48 24.10 -12.82
N VAL A 454 23.24 23.62 -11.85
CA VAL A 454 24.69 23.63 -11.84
C VAL A 454 25.19 22.19 -11.97
N SER A 455 25.85 21.87 -13.08
CA SER A 455 26.58 20.62 -13.31
C SER A 455 28.04 20.88 -13.49
N ASP A 456 28.89 19.84 -13.54
CA ASP A 456 30.34 19.97 -13.59
C ASP A 456 30.89 20.85 -14.76
N LYS A 457 30.08 21.11 -15.76
CA LYS A 457 30.51 21.81 -16.97
C LYS A 457 29.64 23.00 -17.38
N GLN A 458 28.47 23.19 -16.81
CA GLN A 458 27.52 24.21 -17.28
C GLN A 458 26.57 24.67 -16.20
N GLU A 459 26.23 25.95 -16.23
CA GLU A 459 25.07 26.51 -15.56
C GLU A 459 23.97 26.74 -16.58
N LYS A 460 22.76 26.26 -16.28
CA LYS A 460 21.60 26.41 -17.14
C LYS A 460 20.42 26.90 -16.31
N THR A 461 19.63 27.82 -16.85
CA THR A 461 18.34 28.15 -16.26
C THR A 461 17.29 27.16 -16.74
N LEU A 462 16.53 26.64 -15.81
CA LEU A 462 15.43 25.74 -16.10
C LEU A 462 14.14 26.20 -15.43
N ARG A 463 13.01 25.80 -15.97
CA ARG A 463 11.70 25.95 -15.36
C ARG A 463 11.17 24.55 -15.04
N VAL A 464 10.77 24.35 -13.79
CA VAL A 464 10.07 23.12 -13.39
C VAL A 464 8.71 23.09 -14.07
N ALA A 465 8.49 22.12 -14.96
CA ALA A 465 7.24 21.98 -15.68
C ALA A 465 6.18 21.34 -14.77
N GLU A 466 6.52 20.19 -14.19
CA GLU A 466 5.60 19.46 -13.31
C GLU A 466 6.34 18.57 -12.30
N PHE A 467 5.70 18.32 -11.18
CA PHE A 467 6.02 17.21 -10.32
C PHE A 467 5.56 15.91 -11.00
N TRP A 468 6.47 14.95 -11.17
CA TRP A 468 6.13 13.74 -11.89
C TRP A 468 5.88 12.55 -10.98
N LEU A 469 6.77 12.33 -9.99
CA LEU A 469 6.74 11.15 -9.15
C LEU A 469 7.50 11.37 -7.85
N ALA A 470 7.02 10.83 -6.73
CA ALA A 470 7.80 10.69 -5.51
C ALA A 470 8.05 9.20 -5.19
N GLY A 471 9.21 8.93 -4.62
CA GLY A 471 9.52 7.72 -3.90
C GLY A 471 9.58 7.97 -2.40
N ASN A 472 10.10 7.01 -1.65
CA ASN A 472 10.18 7.10 -0.18
C ASN A 472 11.11 8.22 0.30
N ASP A 473 12.15 8.53 -0.47
CA ASP A 473 13.25 9.43 -0.11
C ASP A 473 13.72 10.30 -1.27
N PHE A 474 12.93 10.38 -2.33
CA PHE A 474 13.22 11.22 -3.49
C PHE A 474 11.95 11.75 -4.15
N ALA A 475 12.11 12.83 -4.93
CA ALA A 475 11.10 13.40 -5.81
C ALA A 475 11.67 13.62 -7.21
N LEU A 476 10.85 13.32 -8.23
CA LEU A 476 11.17 13.53 -9.64
C LEU A 476 10.34 14.66 -10.20
N TYR A 477 11.00 15.55 -10.95
CA TYR A 477 10.40 16.70 -11.61
C TYR A 477 10.75 16.69 -13.08
N ARG A 478 9.79 16.99 -13.92
CA ARG A 478 10.06 17.38 -15.32
C ARG A 478 10.40 18.84 -15.39
N TYR A 479 11.27 19.19 -16.30
CA TYR A 479 11.70 20.57 -16.50
C TYR A 479 11.89 20.89 -17.97
N GLU A 480 11.88 22.18 -18.26
CA GLU A 480 12.20 22.76 -19.56
C GLU A 480 13.44 23.65 -19.41
N GLU A 481 14.42 23.52 -20.31
CA GLU A 481 15.54 24.45 -20.36
C GLU A 481 15.05 25.79 -20.92
N ILE A 482 15.38 26.89 -20.25
CA ILE A 482 15.11 28.24 -20.70
C ILE A 482 16.33 28.72 -21.45
N ALA A 483 16.18 29.07 -22.73
CA ALA A 483 17.25 29.70 -23.48
C ALA A 483 17.69 30.98 -22.78
N ALA A 484 19.01 31.18 -22.61
CA ALA A 484 19.53 32.46 -22.14
C ALA A 484 19.04 33.55 -23.09
N PRO A 485 18.57 34.69 -22.56
CA PRO A 485 18.25 35.81 -23.42
C PRO A 485 19.48 36.19 -24.22
N ALA A 486 19.31 36.25 -25.57
CA ALA A 486 20.35 36.58 -26.51
C ALA A 486 20.96 37.97 -26.29
#